data_f35f038b144643f1baaf72e31c0e835d
#
_entry.id   f35f038b144643f1baaf72e31c0e835d
#
_cell.length_a   1.000
_cell.length_b   1.000
_cell.length_c   1.000
_cell.angle_alpha   90.00
_cell.angle_beta   90.00
_cell.angle_gamma   90.00
#
_symmetry.space_group_name_H-M   'P 1'
#
loop_
_entity.id
_entity.type
_entity.pdbx_description
1 polymer ?
#
loop_
_entity_poly.entity_id
_entity_poly.type
_entity_poly.pdbx_seq_one_letter_code
_entity_poly.pdbx_strand_id
1 'polypeptide(L)'
;MPTYIVLYKLTDQGIRNIKESPKRIEEGLKAVEAAGGKTIGFYSVMGEYDFVSIGEAPNDETAVALALAVGSQGNARTTTLKAFTKEKFAEIVKKLP
;
A
#
# COMPACT_ATOMS: atom_id res chain seq x y z
N MET A 1 -2.30 -11.79 9.78
CA MET A 1 -2.23 -11.42 8.35
C MET A 1 -0.87 -10.78 8.06
N PRO A 2 -0.31 -11.02 6.87
CA PRO A 2 0.93 -10.33 6.49
C PRO A 2 0.75 -8.81 6.43
N THR A 3 1.83 -8.10 6.72
CA THR A 3 1.89 -6.64 6.69
C THR A 3 2.60 -6.18 5.42
N TYR A 4 2.07 -5.13 4.81
CA TYR A 4 2.64 -4.55 3.60
C TYR A 4 2.80 -3.05 3.77
N ILE A 5 3.87 -2.52 3.19
CA ILE A 5 4.08 -1.08 3.05
C ILE A 5 3.98 -0.79 1.56
N VAL A 6 3.09 0.10 1.19
CA VAL A 6 2.88 0.45 -0.21
C VAL A 6 3.31 1.89 -0.44
N LEU A 7 4.18 2.07 -1.41
CA LEU A 7 4.66 3.39 -1.83
C LEU A 7 3.95 3.73 -3.13
N TYR A 8 3.40 4.95 -3.22
CA TYR A 8 2.62 5.39 -4.37
C TYR A 8 3.31 6.55 -5.04
N LYS A 9 3.43 6.47 -6.35
CA LYS A 9 3.96 7.56 -7.17
C LYS A 9 2.87 7.96 -8.17
N LEU A 10 2.43 9.21 -8.11
CA LEU A 10 1.41 9.71 -9.02
C LEU A 10 1.96 9.77 -10.45
N THR A 11 1.11 9.41 -11.40
CA THR A 11 1.37 9.61 -12.81
C THR A 11 1.02 11.04 -13.21
N ASP A 12 1.30 11.43 -14.45
CA ASP A 12 0.87 12.73 -14.96
C ASP A 12 -0.65 12.88 -14.84
N GLN A 13 -1.40 11.82 -15.16
CA GLN A 13 -2.84 11.80 -15.00
C GLN A 13 -3.25 12.02 -13.54
N GLY A 14 -2.59 11.36 -12.61
CA GLY A 14 -2.87 11.50 -11.18
C GLY A 14 -2.60 12.91 -10.67
N ILE A 15 -1.52 13.53 -11.15
CA ILE A 15 -1.20 14.92 -10.80
C ILE A 15 -2.25 15.86 -11.36
N ARG A 16 -2.67 15.69 -12.63
CA ARG A 16 -3.71 16.54 -13.22
C ARG A 16 -5.04 16.44 -12.48
N ASN A 17 -5.34 15.27 -11.91
CA ASN A 17 -6.59 15.00 -11.21
C ASN A 17 -6.40 15.00 -9.69
N ILE A 18 -5.42 15.74 -9.20
CA ILE A 18 -5.01 15.69 -7.78
C ILE A 18 -6.16 16.08 -6.83
N LYS A 19 -7.04 16.96 -7.24
CA LYS A 19 -8.14 17.42 -6.38
C LYS A 19 -9.14 16.33 -6.05
N GLU A 20 -9.19 15.27 -6.85
CA GLU A 20 -10.07 14.13 -6.63
C GLU A 20 -9.40 13.01 -5.84
N SER A 21 -8.10 13.15 -5.55
CA SER A 21 -7.34 12.09 -4.87
C SER A 21 -7.87 11.76 -3.48
N PRO A 22 -8.34 12.70 -2.64
CA PRO A 22 -8.89 12.33 -1.34
C PRO A 22 -10.05 11.34 -1.45
N LYS A 23 -10.94 11.53 -2.42
CA LYS A 23 -12.07 10.62 -2.66
C LYS A 23 -11.59 9.24 -3.13
N ARG A 24 -10.61 9.21 -4.05
CA ARG A 24 -10.05 7.95 -4.54
C ARG A 24 -9.35 7.18 -3.42
N ILE A 25 -8.66 7.89 -2.53
CA ILE A 25 -8.01 7.27 -1.38
C ILE A 25 -9.05 6.60 -0.48
N GLU A 26 -10.16 7.30 -0.17
CA GLU A 26 -11.23 6.71 0.64
C GLU A 26 -11.83 5.47 -0.01
N GLU A 27 -12.05 5.50 -1.30
CA GLU A 27 -12.54 4.33 -2.05
C GLU A 27 -11.53 3.17 -2.00
N GLY A 28 -10.24 3.49 -2.11
CA GLY A 28 -9.17 2.50 -2.00
C GLY A 28 -9.11 1.85 -0.63
N LEU A 29 -9.27 2.63 0.44
CA LEU A 29 -9.30 2.10 1.80
C LEU A 29 -10.48 1.15 2.00
N LYS A 30 -11.63 1.48 1.44
CA LYS A 30 -12.81 0.61 1.49
C LYS A 30 -12.57 -0.69 0.71
N ALA A 31 -11.87 -0.62 -0.41
CA ALA A 31 -11.53 -1.79 -1.21
C ALA A 31 -10.63 -2.75 -0.42
N VAL A 32 -9.68 -2.21 0.34
CA VAL A 32 -8.82 -3.03 1.21
C VAL A 32 -9.66 -3.78 2.23
N GLU A 33 -10.58 -3.11 2.90
CA GLU A 33 -11.46 -3.73 3.89
C GLU A 33 -12.36 -4.79 3.24
N ALA A 34 -12.92 -4.49 2.07
CA ALA A 34 -13.78 -5.43 1.34
C ALA A 34 -13.01 -6.69 0.93
N ALA A 35 -11.72 -6.59 0.71
CA ALA A 35 -10.85 -7.73 0.38
C ALA A 35 -10.39 -8.52 1.61
N GLY A 36 -10.85 -8.14 2.81
CA GLY A 36 -10.48 -8.81 4.05
C GLY A 36 -9.22 -8.25 4.70
N GLY A 37 -8.71 -7.14 4.20
CA GLY A 37 -7.53 -6.49 4.75
C GLY A 37 -7.86 -5.40 5.76
N LYS A 38 -6.81 -4.70 6.19
CA LYS A 38 -6.93 -3.63 7.17
C LYS A 38 -5.86 -2.58 6.87
N THR A 39 -6.26 -1.30 6.86
CA THR A 39 -5.31 -0.21 6.74
C THR A 39 -4.90 0.27 8.12
N ILE A 40 -3.60 0.27 8.40
CA ILE A 40 -3.04 0.75 9.67
C ILE A 40 -2.79 2.25 9.57
N GLY A 41 -2.31 2.73 8.41
CA GLY A 41 -2.09 4.16 8.20
C GLY A 41 -1.96 4.49 6.73
N PHE A 42 -2.31 5.72 6.38
CA PHE A 42 -2.13 6.28 5.04
C PHE A 42 -1.62 7.70 5.18
N TYR A 43 -0.52 8.03 4.52
CA TYR A 43 0.14 9.31 4.67
C TYR A 43 0.51 9.91 3.31
N SER A 44 0.37 11.22 3.18
CA SER A 44 1.02 11.97 2.11
C SER A 44 2.44 12.27 2.56
N VAL A 45 3.40 12.09 1.68
CA VAL A 45 4.81 12.25 2.01
C VAL A 45 5.50 13.17 1.02
N MET A 46 6.61 13.73 1.46
CA MET A 46 7.49 14.52 0.59
C MET A 46 8.57 13.61 0.02
N GLY A 47 9.14 14.01 -1.10
CA GLY A 47 10.26 13.30 -1.70
C GLY A 47 9.86 12.54 -2.95
N GLU A 48 10.50 11.41 -3.17
CA GLU A 48 10.33 10.62 -4.39
C GLU A 48 8.93 10.03 -4.55
N TYR A 49 8.31 9.65 -3.44
CA TYR A 49 6.95 9.10 -3.45
C TYR A 49 5.95 10.11 -2.94
N ASP A 50 4.71 9.97 -3.36
CA ASP A 50 3.65 10.93 -3.01
C ASP A 50 2.83 10.46 -1.82
N PHE A 51 2.61 9.15 -1.70
CA PHE A 51 1.88 8.56 -0.57
C PHE A 51 2.56 7.31 -0.09
N VAL A 52 2.31 6.97 1.18
CA VAL A 52 2.70 5.69 1.76
C VAL A 52 1.53 5.15 2.57
N SER A 53 1.25 3.85 2.43
CA SER A 53 0.30 3.19 3.30
C SER A 53 0.94 1.99 3.98
N ILE A 54 0.43 1.70 5.17
CA ILE A 54 0.82 0.52 5.93
C ILE A 54 -0.47 -0.24 6.20
N GLY A 55 -0.50 -1.51 5.86
CA GLY A 55 -1.71 -2.29 6.03
C GLY A 55 -1.45 -3.78 6.04
N GLU A 56 -2.53 -4.51 6.22
CA GLU A 56 -2.53 -5.97 6.24
C GLU A 56 -3.47 -6.49 5.15
N ALA A 57 -3.10 -7.62 4.57
CA ALA A 57 -3.95 -8.34 3.62
C ALA A 57 -3.91 -9.83 3.97
N PRO A 58 -4.94 -10.59 3.58
CA PRO A 58 -4.99 -12.03 3.89
C PRO A 58 -3.81 -12.82 3.32
N ASN A 59 -3.33 -12.44 2.14
CA ASN A 59 -2.23 -13.14 1.47
C ASN A 59 -1.61 -12.22 0.40
N ASP A 60 -0.51 -12.69 -0.18
CA ASP A 60 0.23 -11.92 -1.19
C ASP A 60 -0.61 -11.70 -2.46
N GLU A 61 -1.40 -12.69 -2.87
CA GLU A 61 -2.24 -12.58 -4.05
C GLU A 61 -3.24 -11.44 -3.92
N THR A 62 -3.85 -11.28 -2.75
CA THR A 62 -4.77 -10.18 -2.47
C THR A 62 -4.03 -8.85 -2.54
N ALA A 63 -2.83 -8.78 -1.97
CA ALA A 63 -2.02 -7.55 -2.02
C ALA A 63 -1.68 -7.17 -3.47
N VAL A 64 -1.33 -8.14 -4.30
CA VAL A 64 -1.05 -7.90 -5.72
C VAL A 64 -2.31 -7.43 -6.45
N ALA A 65 -3.45 -8.04 -6.18
CA ALA A 65 -4.72 -7.66 -6.81
C ALA A 65 -5.07 -6.19 -6.48
N LEU A 66 -4.90 -5.79 -5.23
CA LEU A 66 -5.15 -4.42 -4.81
C LEU A 66 -4.19 -3.43 -5.50
N ALA A 67 -2.92 -3.79 -5.62
CA ALA A 67 -1.94 -2.96 -6.32
C ALA A 67 -2.29 -2.81 -7.81
N LEU A 68 -2.70 -3.90 -8.46
CA LEU A 68 -3.11 -3.86 -9.86
C LEU A 68 -4.37 -3.02 -10.05
N ALA A 69 -5.31 -3.07 -9.11
CA ALA A 69 -6.52 -2.25 -9.16
C ALA A 69 -6.17 -0.76 -9.14
N VAL A 70 -5.24 -0.36 -8.30
CA VAL A 70 -4.75 1.02 -8.26
C VAL A 70 -4.05 1.38 -9.58
N GLY A 71 -3.13 0.54 -10.03
CA GLY A 71 -2.38 0.80 -11.26
C GLY A 71 -3.27 0.89 -12.49
N SER A 72 -4.33 0.06 -12.55
CA SER A 72 -5.24 0.03 -13.70
C SER A 72 -6.05 1.31 -13.86
N GLN A 73 -6.24 2.09 -12.80
CA GLN A 73 -6.92 3.38 -12.88
C GLN A 73 -6.05 4.45 -13.55
N GLY A 74 -4.75 4.24 -13.64
CA GLY A 74 -3.84 5.13 -14.33
C GLY A 74 -3.37 6.34 -13.54
N ASN A 75 -3.79 6.50 -12.27
CA ASN A 75 -3.46 7.68 -11.46
C ASN A 75 -2.18 7.52 -10.65
N ALA A 76 -1.77 6.29 -10.38
CA ALA A 76 -0.58 6.01 -9.58
C ALA A 76 0.05 4.68 -9.97
N ARG A 77 1.36 4.61 -9.78
CA ARG A 77 2.11 3.34 -9.77
C ARG A 77 2.51 3.06 -8.34
N THR A 78 2.55 1.79 -7.99
CA THR A 78 2.84 1.38 -6.62
C THR A 78 4.09 0.50 -6.54
N THR A 79 4.76 0.59 -5.40
CA THR A 79 5.81 -0.35 -5.00
C THR A 79 5.34 -0.96 -3.68
N THR A 80 5.14 -2.27 -3.66
CA THR A 80 4.67 -2.96 -2.46
C THR A 80 5.82 -3.70 -1.80
N LEU A 81 6.03 -3.43 -0.53
CA LEU A 81 7.06 -4.07 0.29
C LEU A 81 6.38 -4.96 1.30
N LYS A 82 6.73 -6.24 1.33
CA LYS A 82 6.27 -7.12 2.41
C LYS A 82 7.10 -6.80 3.64
N ALA A 83 6.41 -6.47 4.74
CA ALA A 83 7.05 -5.98 5.94
C ALA A 83 6.96 -6.99 7.07
N PHE A 84 7.97 -6.99 7.92
CA PHE A 84 8.02 -7.81 9.12
C PHE A 84 8.13 -6.89 10.33
N THR A 85 7.42 -7.23 11.40
CA THR A 85 7.52 -6.47 12.63
C THR A 85 8.93 -6.61 13.22
N LYS A 86 9.27 -5.70 14.11
CA LYS A 86 10.54 -5.75 14.84
C LYS A 86 10.70 -7.09 15.58
N GLU A 87 9.61 -7.57 16.16
CA GLU A 87 9.57 -8.84 16.88
C GLU A 87 9.83 -10.01 15.94
N LYS A 88 9.19 -9.99 14.77
CA LYS A 88 9.41 -11.04 13.76
C LYS A 88 10.83 -11.01 13.23
N PHE A 89 11.39 -9.83 13.04
CA PHE A 89 12.78 -9.68 12.63
C PHE A 89 13.73 -10.33 13.64
N ALA A 90 13.48 -10.11 14.93
CA ALA A 90 14.28 -10.73 15.98
C ALA A 90 14.25 -12.26 15.90
N GLU A 91 13.07 -12.83 15.59
CA GLU A 91 12.95 -14.28 15.38
C GLU A 91 13.77 -14.77 14.18
N ILE A 92 13.75 -13.98 13.09
CA ILE A 92 14.51 -14.33 11.89
C ILE A 92 16.02 -14.34 12.20
N VAL A 93 16.48 -13.36 12.94
CA VAL A 93 17.90 -13.24 13.32
C VAL A 93 18.34 -14.45 14.14
N LYS A 94 17.48 -14.97 15.01
CA LYS A 94 17.80 -16.17 15.82
C LYS A 94 18.07 -17.41 14.98
N LYS A 95 17.61 -17.44 13.73
CA LYS A 95 17.82 -18.58 12.83
C LYS A 95 19.15 -18.52 12.09
N LEU A 96 19.89 -17.43 12.24
CA LEU A 96 21.19 -17.28 11.58
C LEU A 96 22.21 -18.19 12.26
N PRO A 97 23.12 -18.81 11.45
CA PRO A 97 24.18 -19.68 12.00
C PRO A 97 25.20 -18.88 12.82
#